data_12a76a1194c2b8ef85ed4093feb34125
#
_entry.id   12a76a1194c2b8ef85ed4093feb34125
#
_cell.length_a   1.000
_cell.length_b   1.000
_cell.length_c   1.000
_cell.angle_alpha   90.00
_cell.angle_beta   90.00
_cell.angle_gamma   90.00
#
_symmetry.space_group_name_H-M   'P 1'
#
loop_
_entity.id
_entity.type
_entity.pdbx_description
1 polymer ?
#
loop_
_entity_poly.entity_id
_entity_poly.type
_entity_poly.pdbx_seq_one_letter_code
_entity_poly.pdbx_strand_id
1 'polypeptide(L)'
;MSEIGAWIWSILTNKWFIINNVLSYLLLEYAFRKLGPLYKKSEEQKIRDKKYPSFVRRDNIARPFFYLFGSGLFIRMICGYGALALCSICIFFLSFTHKKGTPYTGWKFSLISVWCSMAARMNLLCVGIWWIYEKDVDYDYKKYLGPDWKADKNKKPGTIITNHQSWLDIMAHMYRQPPSHVSKDSVRRVPFIGHIADSVGCLFLQREDSS
;
A
#
# COMPACT_ATOMS: atom_id res chain seq x y z
N MET A 1 -40.03 7.31 18.32
CA MET A 1 -38.67 6.95 17.89
C MET A 1 -37.87 8.24 17.94
N SER A 2 -36.69 8.26 18.58
CA SER A 2 -35.91 9.50 18.61
C SER A 2 -35.46 9.88 17.17
N GLU A 3 -35.21 11.16 16.88
CA GLU A 3 -34.73 11.62 15.56
C GLU A 3 -33.49 10.86 15.13
N ILE A 4 -32.58 10.56 16.06
CA ILE A 4 -31.38 9.74 15.84
C ILE A 4 -31.77 8.32 15.40
N GLY A 5 -32.77 7.72 16.02
CA GLY A 5 -33.26 6.38 15.64
C GLY A 5 -33.88 6.36 14.25
N ALA A 6 -34.61 7.38 13.87
CA ALA A 6 -35.15 7.51 12.50
C ALA A 6 -34.07 7.70 11.46
N TRP A 7 -33.05 8.49 11.78
CA TRP A 7 -31.89 8.70 10.90
C TRP A 7 -31.07 7.41 10.70
N ILE A 8 -30.75 6.69 11.79
CA ILE A 8 -30.08 5.39 11.72
C ILE A 8 -30.88 4.40 10.86
N TRP A 9 -32.18 4.33 11.09
CA TRP A 9 -33.08 3.45 10.33
C TRP A 9 -33.08 3.79 8.84
N SER A 10 -33.10 5.07 8.47
CA SER A 10 -33.03 5.50 7.07
C SER A 10 -31.74 5.10 6.38
N ILE A 11 -30.61 5.11 7.09
CA ILE A 11 -29.31 4.63 6.56
C ILE A 11 -29.36 3.11 6.37
N LEU A 12 -29.79 2.36 7.38
CA LEU A 12 -29.78 0.90 7.34
C LEU A 12 -30.74 0.33 6.29
N THR A 13 -31.84 1.05 6.00
CA THR A 13 -32.81 0.65 4.96
C THR A 13 -32.50 1.23 3.58
N ASN A 14 -31.45 2.04 3.44
CA ASN A 14 -31.06 2.59 2.16
C ASN A 14 -30.55 1.47 1.24
N LYS A 15 -31.17 1.36 0.05
CA LYS A 15 -30.81 0.31 -0.93
C LYS A 15 -29.33 0.28 -1.30
N TRP A 16 -28.68 1.44 -1.42
CA TRP A 16 -27.27 1.53 -1.76
C TRP A 16 -26.38 1.07 -0.62
N PHE A 17 -26.75 1.37 0.63
CA PHE A 17 -26.07 0.86 1.81
C PHE A 17 -26.16 -0.67 1.88
N ILE A 18 -27.34 -1.24 1.64
CA ILE A 18 -27.55 -2.70 1.62
C ILE A 18 -26.72 -3.34 0.51
N ILE A 19 -26.82 -2.84 -0.73
CA ILE A 19 -26.06 -3.37 -1.87
C ILE A 19 -24.55 -3.33 -1.59
N ASN A 20 -24.03 -2.20 -1.10
CA ASN A 20 -22.62 -2.06 -0.78
C ASN A 20 -22.16 -3.08 0.27
N ASN A 21 -22.95 -3.33 1.30
CA ASN A 21 -22.61 -4.31 2.34
C ASN A 21 -22.69 -5.75 1.81
N VAL A 22 -23.70 -6.09 1.03
CA VAL A 22 -23.81 -7.42 0.39
C VAL A 22 -22.58 -7.68 -0.48
N LEU A 23 -22.22 -6.73 -1.35
CA LEU A 23 -21.01 -6.85 -2.19
C LEU A 23 -19.73 -6.94 -1.36
N SER A 24 -19.64 -6.18 -0.27
CA SER A 24 -18.50 -6.23 0.65
C SER A 24 -18.33 -7.61 1.28
N TYR A 25 -19.41 -8.22 1.75
CA TYR A 25 -19.37 -9.55 2.34
C TYR A 25 -19.09 -10.65 1.31
N LEU A 26 -19.62 -10.54 0.10
CA LEU A 26 -19.28 -11.46 -1.00
C LEU A 26 -17.79 -11.40 -1.36
N LEU A 27 -17.20 -10.19 -1.40
CA LEU A 27 -15.77 -10.01 -1.63
C LEU A 27 -14.93 -10.63 -0.52
N LEU A 28 -15.32 -10.42 0.75
CA LEU A 28 -14.64 -11.02 1.90
C LEU A 28 -14.69 -12.55 1.83
N GLU A 29 -15.87 -13.11 1.57
CA GLU A 29 -16.03 -14.57 1.47
C GLU A 29 -15.21 -15.15 0.32
N TYR A 30 -15.20 -14.48 -0.85
CA TYR A 30 -14.34 -14.85 -1.96
C TYR A 30 -12.86 -14.82 -1.57
N ALA A 31 -12.42 -13.76 -0.89
CA ALA A 31 -11.05 -13.64 -0.41
C ALA A 31 -10.68 -14.76 0.58
N PHE A 32 -11.54 -15.07 1.55
CA PHE A 32 -11.31 -16.15 2.51
C PHE A 32 -11.25 -17.53 1.84
N ARG A 33 -12.07 -17.78 0.83
CA ARG A 33 -12.01 -19.05 0.06
C ARG A 33 -10.70 -19.16 -0.72
N LYS A 34 -10.24 -18.08 -1.33
CA LYS A 34 -8.98 -18.06 -2.09
C LYS A 34 -7.73 -18.12 -1.19
N LEU A 35 -7.75 -17.41 -0.07
CA LEU A 35 -6.62 -17.33 0.85
C LEU A 35 -6.56 -18.51 1.83
N GLY A 36 -7.70 -19.16 2.11
CA GLY A 36 -7.78 -20.26 3.08
C GLY A 36 -6.74 -21.36 2.88
N PRO A 37 -6.52 -21.86 1.66
CA PRO A 37 -5.48 -22.86 1.39
C PRO A 37 -4.06 -22.36 1.70
N LEU A 38 -3.78 -21.05 1.48
CA LEU A 38 -2.46 -20.45 1.72
C LEU A 38 -2.10 -20.33 3.20
N TYR A 39 -3.09 -20.41 4.09
CA TYR A 39 -2.87 -20.40 5.55
C TYR A 39 -2.59 -21.77 6.15
N LYS A 40 -2.79 -22.86 5.39
CA LYS A 40 -2.39 -24.19 5.82
C LYS A 40 -0.89 -24.31 5.67
N LYS A 41 -0.18 -24.31 6.81
CA LYS A 41 1.28 -24.47 6.81
C LYS A 41 1.67 -25.86 6.33
N SER A 42 2.58 -25.92 5.36
CA SER A 42 3.24 -27.17 4.98
C SER A 42 4.15 -27.67 6.11
N GLU A 43 4.53 -28.96 6.09
CA GLU A 43 5.47 -29.50 7.08
C GLU A 43 6.84 -28.81 7.03
N GLU A 44 7.31 -28.47 5.85
CA GLU A 44 8.54 -27.68 5.66
C GLU A 44 8.45 -26.29 6.31
N GLN A 45 7.30 -25.63 6.18
CA GLN A 45 7.07 -24.35 6.84
C GLN A 45 7.05 -24.49 8.37
N LYS A 46 6.48 -25.57 8.91
CA LYS A 46 6.50 -25.84 10.35
C LYS A 46 7.92 -26.06 10.88
N ILE A 47 8.77 -26.78 10.11
CA ILE A 47 10.18 -27.01 10.45
C ILE A 47 10.94 -25.68 10.41
N ARG A 48 10.74 -24.88 9.37
CA ARG A 48 11.35 -23.55 9.24
C ARG A 48 10.94 -22.63 10.40
N ASP A 49 9.66 -22.64 10.76
CA ASP A 49 9.13 -21.80 11.83
C ASP A 49 9.70 -22.16 13.20
N LYS A 50 9.99 -23.45 13.44
CA LYS A 50 10.73 -23.90 14.63
C LYS A 50 12.18 -23.39 14.63
N LYS A 51 12.84 -23.42 13.48
CA LYS A 51 14.25 -22.99 13.33
C LYS A 51 14.40 -21.47 13.44
N TYR A 52 13.41 -20.72 12.97
CA TYR A 52 13.44 -19.25 12.89
C TYR A 52 12.19 -18.62 13.51
N PRO A 53 12.03 -18.64 14.84
CA PRO A 53 10.81 -18.18 15.51
C PRO A 53 10.50 -16.70 15.32
N SER A 54 11.51 -15.87 15.02
CA SER A 54 11.34 -14.43 14.73
C SER A 54 10.63 -14.16 13.42
N PHE A 55 10.62 -15.14 12.49
CA PHE A 55 9.96 -15.02 11.18
C PHE A 55 8.62 -15.75 11.12
N VAL A 56 8.15 -16.26 12.27
CA VAL A 56 6.86 -16.94 12.33
C VAL A 56 5.74 -15.94 12.12
N ARG A 57 4.96 -16.18 11.09
CA ARG A 57 3.75 -15.40 10.85
C ARG A 57 2.70 -15.74 11.92
N ARG A 58 2.29 -14.74 12.70
CA ARG A 58 1.34 -14.84 13.81
C ARG A 58 -0.06 -14.36 13.46
N ASP A 59 -0.41 -14.37 12.19
CA ASP A 59 -1.71 -13.87 11.73
C ASP A 59 -2.81 -14.84 12.17
N ASN A 60 -3.57 -14.45 13.18
CA ASN A 60 -4.84 -15.09 13.51
C ASN A 60 -5.93 -14.40 12.71
N ILE A 61 -6.42 -15.06 11.66
CA ILE A 61 -7.58 -14.56 10.93
C ILE A 61 -8.83 -14.89 11.74
N ALA A 62 -9.21 -13.96 12.60
CA ALA A 62 -10.52 -14.00 13.25
C ALA A 62 -11.57 -13.55 12.22
N ARG A 63 -12.14 -14.49 11.45
CA ARG A 63 -13.19 -14.19 10.45
C ARG A 63 -14.30 -13.27 10.98
N PRO A 64 -14.85 -13.48 12.18
CA PRO A 64 -15.87 -12.59 12.74
C PRO A 64 -15.44 -11.12 12.79
N PHE A 65 -14.17 -10.87 13.12
CA PHE A 65 -13.62 -9.53 13.15
C PHE A 65 -13.62 -8.87 11.76
N PHE A 66 -13.23 -9.60 10.72
CA PHE A 66 -13.26 -9.09 9.35
C PHE A 66 -14.68 -8.83 8.86
N TYR A 67 -15.67 -9.64 9.23
CA TYR A 67 -17.05 -9.38 8.90
C TYR A 67 -17.59 -8.12 9.61
N LEU A 68 -17.22 -7.91 10.87
CA LEU A 68 -17.61 -6.72 11.62
C LEU A 68 -17.04 -5.44 11.00
N PHE A 69 -15.76 -5.45 10.61
CA PHE A 69 -15.07 -4.30 10.02
C PHE A 69 -15.10 -4.24 8.50
N GLY A 70 -15.63 -5.26 7.85
CA GLY A 70 -15.75 -5.37 6.40
C GLY A 70 -16.90 -4.55 5.80
N SER A 71 -17.74 -3.97 6.62
CA SER A 71 -18.78 -3.06 6.15
C SER A 71 -18.19 -1.95 5.29
N GLY A 72 -18.79 -1.73 4.12
CA GLY A 72 -18.31 -0.71 3.19
C GLY A 72 -16.99 -1.03 2.46
N LEU A 73 -16.46 -2.26 2.54
CA LEU A 73 -15.25 -2.66 1.83
C LEU A 73 -15.34 -2.39 0.33
N PHE A 74 -16.49 -2.66 -0.28
CA PHE A 74 -16.69 -2.47 -1.71
C PHE A 74 -16.51 -1.00 -2.13
N ILE A 75 -17.18 -0.06 -1.46
CA ILE A 75 -17.02 1.37 -1.75
C ILE A 75 -15.61 1.86 -1.44
N ARG A 76 -15.00 1.37 -0.36
CA ARG A 76 -13.60 1.70 -0.02
C ARG A 76 -12.64 1.26 -1.11
N MET A 77 -12.83 0.08 -1.70
CA MET A 77 -12.03 -0.37 -2.85
C MET A 77 -12.22 0.55 -4.05
N ILE A 78 -13.46 0.93 -4.37
CA ILE A 78 -13.74 1.89 -5.45
C ILE A 78 -13.03 3.23 -5.19
N CYS A 79 -13.11 3.76 -3.99
CA CYS A 79 -12.44 5.01 -3.61
C CYS A 79 -10.91 4.90 -3.73
N GLY A 80 -10.32 3.79 -3.27
CA GLY A 80 -8.87 3.55 -3.36
C GLY A 80 -8.39 3.47 -4.82
N TYR A 81 -9.05 2.65 -5.65
CA TYR A 81 -8.73 2.57 -7.07
C TYR A 81 -9.04 3.86 -7.82
N GLY A 82 -10.13 4.55 -7.46
CA GLY A 82 -10.47 5.86 -8.01
C GLY A 82 -9.39 6.91 -7.74
N ALA A 83 -8.81 6.91 -6.54
CA ALA A 83 -7.69 7.79 -6.20
C ALA A 83 -6.44 7.49 -7.05
N LEU A 84 -6.12 6.22 -7.30
CA LEU A 84 -5.01 5.84 -8.19
C LEU A 84 -5.30 6.23 -9.64
N ALA A 85 -6.53 6.03 -10.11
CA ALA A 85 -6.94 6.42 -11.45
C ALA A 85 -6.81 7.94 -11.64
N LEU A 86 -7.32 8.73 -10.68
CA LEU A 86 -7.23 10.18 -10.72
C LEU A 86 -5.77 10.65 -10.71
N CYS A 87 -4.93 10.09 -9.86
CA CYS A 87 -3.49 10.35 -9.85
C CYS A 87 -2.86 10.07 -11.21
N SER A 88 -3.15 8.90 -11.80
CA SER A 88 -2.64 8.52 -13.12
C SER A 88 -3.11 9.47 -14.23
N ILE A 89 -4.36 9.94 -14.19
CA ILE A 89 -4.91 10.92 -15.14
C ILE A 89 -4.17 12.26 -15.00
N CYS A 90 -3.95 12.75 -13.78
CA CYS A 90 -3.20 13.98 -13.56
C CYS A 90 -1.77 13.89 -14.10
N ILE A 91 -1.09 12.77 -13.87
CA ILE A 91 0.25 12.50 -14.42
C ILE A 91 0.21 12.45 -15.94
N PHE A 92 -0.82 11.84 -16.53
CA PHE A 92 -0.98 11.78 -17.98
C PHE A 92 -1.03 13.19 -18.60
N PHE A 93 -1.79 14.11 -18.01
CA PHE A 93 -1.81 15.49 -18.50
C PHE A 93 -0.43 16.18 -18.38
N LEU A 94 0.32 15.93 -17.31
CA LEU A 94 1.67 16.44 -17.17
C LEU A 94 2.64 15.86 -18.21
N SER A 95 2.37 14.66 -18.70
CA SER A 95 3.22 13.97 -19.70
C SER A 95 3.21 14.62 -21.07
N PHE A 96 2.14 15.34 -21.45
CA PHE A 96 2.06 16.01 -22.75
C PHE A 96 3.17 17.03 -22.98
N THR A 97 3.64 17.65 -21.91
CA THR A 97 4.71 18.67 -21.97
C THR A 97 6.04 18.14 -21.46
N HIS A 98 6.18 16.80 -21.39
CA HIS A 98 7.37 16.16 -20.86
C HIS A 98 8.08 15.33 -21.94
N LYS A 99 9.42 15.41 -21.99
CA LYS A 99 10.22 14.63 -22.94
C LYS A 99 10.24 13.16 -22.51
N LYS A 100 9.78 12.26 -23.38
CA LYS A 100 9.77 10.81 -23.12
C LYS A 100 11.18 10.31 -22.79
N GLY A 101 11.25 9.41 -21.82
CA GLY A 101 12.51 8.78 -21.41
C GLY A 101 13.40 9.62 -20.50
N THR A 102 12.96 10.80 -20.08
CA THR A 102 13.67 11.62 -19.10
C THR A 102 12.95 11.58 -17.74
N PRO A 103 13.68 11.62 -16.60
CA PRO A 103 13.05 11.70 -15.30
C PRO A 103 12.32 13.04 -15.09
N TYR A 104 11.19 13.00 -14.40
CA TYR A 104 10.51 14.22 -13.98
C TYR A 104 11.34 14.95 -12.94
N THR A 105 11.47 16.28 -13.09
CA THR A 105 12.23 17.14 -12.18
C THR A 105 11.48 18.45 -11.91
N GLY A 106 11.94 19.20 -10.91
CA GLY A 106 11.40 20.52 -10.57
C GLY A 106 9.92 20.47 -10.19
N TRP A 107 9.15 21.47 -10.60
CA TRP A 107 7.75 21.62 -10.21
C TRP A 107 6.86 20.45 -10.67
N LYS A 108 7.15 19.82 -11.82
CA LYS A 108 6.41 18.66 -12.30
C LYS A 108 6.56 17.47 -11.37
N PHE A 109 7.79 17.18 -10.93
CA PHE A 109 8.03 16.11 -9.96
C PHE A 109 7.36 16.42 -8.61
N SER A 110 7.41 17.68 -8.16
CA SER A 110 6.73 18.10 -6.93
C SER A 110 5.21 17.86 -7.02
N LEU A 111 4.61 18.20 -8.15
CA LEU A 111 3.18 18.00 -8.36
C LEU A 111 2.81 16.50 -8.43
N ILE A 112 3.60 15.69 -9.14
CA ILE A 112 3.46 14.23 -9.18
C ILE A 112 3.55 13.66 -7.75
N SER A 113 4.55 14.11 -6.97
CA SER A 113 4.74 13.68 -5.59
C SER A 113 3.52 13.97 -4.71
N VAL A 114 2.94 15.14 -4.83
CA VAL A 114 1.70 15.50 -4.10
C VAL A 114 0.55 14.57 -4.47
N TRP A 115 0.30 14.35 -5.77
CA TRP A 115 -0.77 13.46 -6.22
C TRP A 115 -0.54 12.01 -5.77
N CYS A 116 0.70 11.52 -5.86
CA CYS A 116 1.07 10.19 -5.39
C CYS A 116 0.85 10.05 -3.88
N SER A 117 1.26 11.05 -3.09
CA SER A 117 1.07 11.05 -1.64
C SER A 117 -0.41 11.06 -1.25
N MET A 118 -1.23 11.87 -1.94
CA MET A 118 -2.68 11.91 -1.72
C MET A 118 -3.34 10.57 -2.06
N ALA A 119 -3.00 9.99 -3.23
CA ALA A 119 -3.54 8.70 -3.63
C ALA A 119 -3.12 7.57 -2.67
N ALA A 120 -1.86 7.56 -2.23
CA ALA A 120 -1.36 6.62 -1.25
C ALA A 120 -2.08 6.78 0.10
N ARG A 121 -2.26 8.00 0.57
CA ARG A 121 -2.99 8.29 1.82
C ARG A 121 -4.43 7.82 1.74
N MET A 122 -5.13 8.08 0.63
CA MET A 122 -6.49 7.60 0.43
C MET A 122 -6.56 6.07 0.48
N ASN A 123 -5.62 5.37 -0.18
CA ASN A 123 -5.57 3.90 -0.15
C ASN A 123 -5.34 3.37 1.27
N LEU A 124 -4.43 3.97 2.05
CA LEU A 124 -4.20 3.60 3.44
C LEU A 124 -5.46 3.76 4.30
N LEU A 125 -6.19 4.88 4.13
CA LEU A 125 -7.48 5.10 4.81
C LEU A 125 -8.52 4.05 4.40
N CYS A 126 -8.59 3.71 3.11
CA CYS A 126 -9.53 2.72 2.58
C CYS A 126 -9.32 1.33 3.17
N VAL A 127 -8.07 0.95 3.48
CA VAL A 127 -7.75 -0.33 4.14
C VAL A 127 -7.80 -0.25 5.67
N GLY A 128 -8.12 0.91 6.25
CA GLY A 128 -8.27 1.08 7.69
C GLY A 128 -7.02 1.53 8.42
N ILE A 129 -5.99 1.96 7.71
CA ILE A 129 -4.79 2.55 8.32
C ILE A 129 -5.01 4.05 8.49
N TRP A 130 -5.54 4.42 9.65
CA TRP A 130 -5.87 5.81 9.99
C TRP A 130 -4.66 6.63 10.40
N TRP A 131 -3.66 5.98 11.01
CA TRP A 131 -2.47 6.62 11.52
C TRP A 131 -1.23 5.78 11.28
N ILE A 132 -0.13 6.43 10.92
CA ILE A 132 1.19 5.83 10.83
C ILE A 132 2.05 6.49 11.90
N TYR A 133 2.46 5.70 12.88
CA TYR A 133 3.37 6.16 13.91
C TYR A 133 4.80 6.04 13.40
N GLU A 134 5.53 7.15 13.42
CA GLU A 134 6.93 7.20 13.05
C GLU A 134 7.76 7.49 14.29
N LYS A 135 8.82 6.75 14.47
CA LYS A 135 9.78 6.94 15.54
C LYS A 135 11.18 6.96 14.95
N ASP A 136 11.84 8.10 15.09
CA ASP A 136 13.26 8.17 14.79
C ASP A 136 14.03 7.38 15.83
N VAL A 137 14.92 6.51 15.36
CA VAL A 137 15.83 5.76 16.22
C VAL A 137 17.23 6.33 16.03
N ASP A 138 17.75 6.93 17.10
CA ASP A 138 19.13 7.37 17.12
C ASP A 138 20.02 6.14 17.35
N TYR A 139 20.64 5.66 16.27
CA TYR A 139 21.51 4.50 16.33
C TYR A 139 22.95 4.92 16.13
N ASP A 140 23.83 4.48 17.05
CA ASP A 140 25.26 4.72 16.93
C ASP A 140 25.91 3.73 15.97
N TYR A 141 26.26 4.22 14.79
CA TYR A 141 26.92 3.43 13.74
C TYR A 141 28.45 3.36 13.88
N LYS A 142 29.05 3.90 14.95
CA LYS A 142 30.50 3.87 15.15
C LYS A 142 31.07 2.46 15.11
N LYS A 143 30.31 1.48 15.60
CA LYS A 143 30.69 0.06 15.54
C LYS A 143 30.96 -0.45 14.12
N TYR A 144 30.28 0.12 13.12
CA TYR A 144 30.33 -0.35 11.73
C TYR A 144 31.09 0.61 10.80
N LEU A 145 31.05 1.91 11.08
CA LEU A 145 31.60 2.96 10.22
C LEU A 145 32.85 3.63 10.79
N GLY A 146 33.31 3.16 11.97
CA GLY A 146 34.52 3.67 12.63
C GLY A 146 34.23 4.68 13.76
N PRO A 147 35.19 4.86 14.67
CA PRO A 147 34.99 5.66 15.90
C PRO A 147 34.73 7.15 15.61
N ASP A 148 35.20 7.66 14.48
CA ASP A 148 35.02 9.06 14.09
C ASP A 148 33.69 9.34 13.40
N TRP A 149 32.86 8.32 13.20
CA TRP A 149 31.55 8.49 12.55
C TRP A 149 30.65 9.42 13.37
N LYS A 150 30.05 10.37 12.66
CA LYS A 150 29.03 11.28 13.18
C LYS A 150 27.82 11.28 12.26
N ALA A 151 26.63 11.25 12.85
CA ALA A 151 25.39 11.38 12.09
C ALA A 151 25.32 12.77 11.44
N ASP A 152 25.25 12.81 10.10
CA ASP A 152 24.98 14.05 9.38
C ASP A 152 23.46 14.19 9.21
N LYS A 153 22.83 14.97 10.06
CA LYS A 153 21.39 15.23 10.04
C LYS A 153 20.92 15.98 8.78
N ASN A 154 21.83 16.60 8.06
CA ASN A 154 21.52 17.36 6.82
C ASN A 154 21.63 16.50 5.57
N LYS A 155 22.27 15.35 5.66
CA LYS A 155 22.45 14.45 4.52
C LYS A 155 21.18 13.62 4.28
N LYS A 156 20.49 13.91 3.20
CA LYS A 156 19.38 13.06 2.77
C LYS A 156 19.91 11.69 2.33
N PRO A 157 19.32 10.58 2.81
CA PRO A 157 19.73 9.24 2.36
C PRO A 157 19.48 9.09 0.87
N GLY A 158 20.46 8.53 0.15
CA GLY A 158 20.31 8.23 -1.29
C GLY A 158 19.45 7.01 -1.56
N THR A 159 19.32 6.12 -0.57
CA THR A 159 18.59 4.85 -0.69
C THR A 159 17.87 4.53 0.61
N ILE A 160 16.63 4.07 0.48
CA ILE A 160 15.82 3.59 1.60
C ILE A 160 15.71 2.07 1.46
N ILE A 161 16.11 1.34 2.50
CA ILE A 161 15.95 -0.11 2.59
C ILE A 161 14.86 -0.41 3.61
N THR A 162 13.87 -1.20 3.21
CA THR A 162 12.73 -1.51 4.08
C THR A 162 12.43 -3.00 4.08
N ASN A 163 11.85 -3.48 5.15
CA ASN A 163 11.27 -4.80 5.19
C ASN A 163 9.96 -4.78 4.39
N HIS A 164 9.91 -5.52 3.29
CA HIS A 164 8.75 -5.54 2.39
C HIS A 164 7.90 -6.78 2.64
N GLN A 165 6.72 -6.58 3.20
CA GLN A 165 5.76 -7.65 3.51
C GLN A 165 4.47 -7.54 2.70
N SER A 166 4.12 -6.34 2.27
CA SER A 166 2.83 -6.06 1.65
C SER A 166 2.94 -4.87 0.68
N TRP A 167 2.02 -4.79 -0.28
CA TRP A 167 1.86 -3.60 -1.12
C TRP A 167 1.56 -2.32 -0.31
N LEU A 168 1.06 -2.48 0.92
CA LEU A 168 0.80 -1.37 1.83
C LEU A 168 2.09 -0.65 2.24
N ASP A 169 3.23 -1.35 2.27
CA ASP A 169 4.53 -0.75 2.57
C ASP A 169 4.88 0.30 1.51
N ILE A 170 4.58 0.01 0.24
CA ILE A 170 4.77 0.96 -0.86
C ILE A 170 3.87 2.19 -0.66
N MET A 171 2.62 1.99 -0.25
CA MET A 171 1.70 3.10 0.03
C MET A 171 2.18 3.95 1.21
N ALA A 172 2.72 3.34 2.25
CA ALA A 172 3.27 4.06 3.40
C ALA A 172 4.48 4.94 3.00
N HIS A 173 5.38 4.41 2.15
CA HIS A 173 6.50 5.20 1.63
C HIS A 173 6.03 6.31 0.70
N MET A 174 5.13 6.01 -0.23
CA MET A 174 4.60 7.00 -1.17
C MET A 174 3.83 8.13 -0.48
N TYR A 175 3.18 7.84 0.64
CA TYR A 175 2.49 8.85 1.44
C TYR A 175 3.47 9.90 1.99
N ARG A 176 4.64 9.48 2.45
CA ARG A 176 5.65 10.39 3.03
C ARG A 176 6.44 11.13 1.97
N GLN A 177 7.06 10.38 1.11
CA GLN A 177 7.88 10.90 0.02
C GLN A 177 7.97 9.81 -1.05
N PRO A 178 7.34 10.00 -2.21
CA PRO A 178 7.35 9.00 -3.25
C PRO A 178 8.78 8.67 -3.71
N PRO A 179 9.34 7.53 -3.31
CA PRO A 179 10.65 7.12 -3.76
C PRO A 179 10.55 6.37 -5.09
N SER A 180 11.64 6.31 -5.83
CA SER A 180 11.79 5.35 -6.92
C SER A 180 11.94 3.95 -6.33
N HIS A 181 11.10 3.03 -6.73
CA HIS A 181 11.16 1.63 -6.30
C HIS A 181 11.84 0.75 -7.33
N VAL A 182 12.41 -0.37 -6.88
CA VAL A 182 12.79 -1.47 -7.77
C VAL A 182 11.64 -2.45 -7.81
N SER A 183 11.08 -2.72 -8.98
CA SER A 183 9.87 -3.49 -9.15
C SER A 183 10.02 -4.57 -10.24
N LYS A 184 9.12 -5.55 -10.22
CA LYS A 184 9.01 -6.55 -11.30
C LYS A 184 8.39 -5.90 -12.54
N ASP A 185 8.87 -6.25 -13.74
CA ASP A 185 8.36 -5.71 -15.01
C ASP A 185 6.84 -5.87 -15.18
N SER A 186 6.26 -6.93 -14.64
CA SER A 186 4.80 -7.13 -14.69
C SER A 186 3.99 -6.00 -14.02
N VAL A 187 4.58 -5.25 -13.09
CA VAL A 187 3.91 -4.12 -12.42
C VAL A 187 3.66 -2.97 -13.40
N ARG A 188 4.53 -2.79 -14.40
CA ARG A 188 4.34 -1.79 -15.47
C ARG A 188 3.02 -1.97 -16.23
N ARG A 189 2.53 -3.21 -16.31
CA ARG A 189 1.27 -3.56 -17.04
C ARG A 189 0.02 -3.41 -16.18
N VAL A 190 0.17 -3.15 -14.88
CA VAL A 190 -0.99 -2.95 -13.99
C VAL A 190 -1.62 -1.58 -14.27
N PRO A 191 -2.91 -1.51 -14.62
CA PRO A 191 -3.59 -0.26 -14.91
C PRO A 191 -3.38 0.77 -13.81
N PHE A 192 -3.14 2.03 -14.19
CA PHE A 192 -2.84 3.19 -13.33
C PHE A 192 -1.51 3.07 -12.56
N ILE A 193 -1.27 1.92 -11.90
CA ILE A 193 -0.07 1.71 -11.08
C ILE A 193 1.20 1.75 -11.92
N GLY A 194 1.21 1.09 -13.09
CA GLY A 194 2.37 1.11 -13.99
C GLY A 194 2.75 2.53 -14.42
N HIS A 195 1.75 3.34 -14.77
CA HIS A 195 1.99 4.73 -15.16
C HIS A 195 2.50 5.61 -13.99
N ILE A 196 1.95 5.42 -12.80
CA ILE A 196 2.43 6.08 -11.58
C ILE A 196 3.88 5.67 -11.30
N ALA A 197 4.17 4.36 -11.34
CA ALA A 197 5.49 3.82 -11.09
C ALA A 197 6.54 4.34 -12.08
N ASP A 198 6.23 4.38 -13.38
CA ASP A 198 7.10 4.99 -14.40
C ASP A 198 7.38 6.47 -14.08
N SER A 199 6.36 7.23 -13.65
CA SER A 199 6.47 8.67 -13.41
C SER A 199 7.33 9.04 -12.19
N VAL A 200 7.38 8.17 -11.18
CA VAL A 200 8.28 8.33 -10.02
C VAL A 200 9.67 7.70 -10.25
N GLY A 201 9.94 7.21 -11.45
CA GLY A 201 11.24 6.69 -11.83
C GLY A 201 11.54 5.28 -11.31
N CYS A 202 10.52 4.43 -11.17
CA CYS A 202 10.73 3.02 -10.78
C CYS A 202 11.62 2.28 -11.77
N LEU A 203 12.53 1.45 -11.24
CA LEU A 203 13.33 0.53 -12.02
C LEU A 203 12.60 -0.80 -12.15
N PHE A 204 12.35 -1.24 -13.38
CA PHE A 204 11.67 -2.51 -13.65
C PHE A 204 12.68 -3.57 -14.03
N LEU A 205 12.68 -4.68 -13.29
CA LEU A 205 13.56 -5.80 -13.51
C LEU A 205 12.79 -6.98 -14.06
N GLN A 206 13.30 -7.58 -15.13
CA GLN A 206 12.88 -8.91 -15.58
C GLN A 206 13.51 -9.92 -14.63
N ARG A 207 12.71 -10.70 -13.93
CA ARG A 207 13.20 -11.89 -13.25
C ARG A 207 13.20 -12.99 -14.29
N GLU A 208 14.36 -13.54 -14.59
CA GLU A 208 14.42 -14.82 -15.26
C GLU A 208 13.67 -15.82 -14.38
N ASP A 209 12.63 -16.44 -14.92
CA ASP A 209 11.97 -17.53 -14.24
C ASP A 209 13.03 -18.64 -14.15
N SER A 210 13.57 -18.83 -12.95
CA SER A 210 14.37 -20.00 -12.65
C SER A 210 13.44 -21.21 -12.74
N SER A 211 13.43 -21.79 -13.92
CA SER A 211 12.85 -23.09 -14.23
C SER A 211 13.45 -24.20 -13.37
#